data_e4239d6bf20f3da10a797eb4e5244e0a
#
_entry.id   e4239d6bf20f3da10a797eb4e5244e0a
#
_cell.length_a   1.000
_cell.length_b   1.000
_cell.length_c   1.000
_cell.angle_alpha   90.00
_cell.angle_beta   90.00
_cell.angle_gamma   90.00
#
_symmetry.space_group_name_H-M   'P 1'
#
loop_
_entity.id
_entity.type
_entity.pdbx_description
1 polymer ?
#
loop_
_entity_poly.entity_id
_entity_poly.type
_entity_poly.pdbx_seq_one_letter_code
_entity_poly.pdbx_strand_id
1 'polypeptide(L)'
;MSEFLTVVGAELTRRVRSRAFKIGLVIGIAGVALAVKAPQLVGNALNRVSHSIILAGAPSIIDRAGKLLAKDFQIDSFTNDTNAPPSAVLDAHRNAGAMVIVRQAQHGITVNVYAHDLSFVSADTIKRDLIPLNVALETSSSENTIDRYMDVPIALHSVSSKFATAGAADAAKGLAYALLFFLYVSILLNSQLIMTSVAEEKTSRIAELLVASVHPSALLAGKIVAAAILAVIQMAAWLAVAYFVSGIGGPGFAPILRSLTLAETLAFVVYFILGYLQLSTIFAAAASLVNRTEDLGSLSGPLVMPVVFALFIAIYALGFPNSPLVVITSFIPIVSPFTMFARVGVSNVPAWQLALSIAINVAAVWALAILAGKVYRIGMLLYGRPPKLSQLWSAMRAG
;
A
#
# COMPACT_ATOMS: atom_id res chain seq x y z
N MET A 1 -11.69 11.42 33.42
CA MET A 1 -12.17 11.82 32.07
C MET A 1 -11.85 13.30 31.79
N SER A 2 -11.94 14.21 32.75
CA SER A 2 -11.57 15.63 32.57
C SER A 2 -10.09 15.85 32.25
N GLU A 3 -9.17 15.20 32.97
CA GLU A 3 -7.72 15.32 32.74
C GLU A 3 -7.31 14.88 31.33
N PHE A 4 -7.82 13.74 30.84
CA PHE A 4 -7.54 13.27 29.49
C PHE A 4 -7.98 14.27 28.42
N LEU A 5 -9.20 14.80 28.52
CA LEU A 5 -9.72 15.79 27.56
C LEU A 5 -8.91 17.10 27.60
N THR A 6 -8.46 17.50 28.76
CA THR A 6 -7.60 18.69 28.93
C THR A 6 -6.26 18.48 28.23
N VAL A 7 -5.64 17.30 28.39
CA VAL A 7 -4.38 16.95 27.71
C VAL A 7 -4.58 16.94 26.19
N VAL A 8 -5.66 16.32 25.70
CA VAL A 8 -5.96 16.28 24.26
C VAL A 8 -6.12 17.70 23.70
N GLY A 9 -6.88 18.58 24.38
CA GLY A 9 -7.10 19.96 23.92
C GLY A 9 -5.81 20.80 23.91
N ALA A 10 -4.99 20.68 24.94
CA ALA A 10 -3.71 21.37 25.04
C ALA A 10 -2.73 20.91 23.93
N GLU A 11 -2.65 19.59 23.70
CA GLU A 11 -1.80 19.02 22.67
C GLU A 11 -2.27 19.40 21.26
N LEU A 12 -3.57 19.37 20.98
CA LEU A 12 -4.12 19.82 19.71
C LEU A 12 -3.72 21.26 19.40
N THR A 13 -3.93 22.16 20.34
CA THR A 13 -3.61 23.58 20.19
C THR A 13 -2.12 23.81 19.96
N ARG A 14 -1.26 23.13 20.71
CA ARG A 14 0.19 23.23 20.59
C ARG A 14 0.67 22.73 19.23
N ARG A 15 0.17 21.57 18.77
CA ARG A 15 0.61 20.92 17.52
C ARG A 15 0.14 21.65 16.27
N VAL A 16 -1.11 22.15 16.21
CA VAL A 16 -1.62 22.94 15.08
C VAL A 16 -0.75 24.19 14.85
N ARG A 17 -0.25 24.80 15.94
CA ARG A 17 0.62 25.99 15.85
C ARG A 17 2.07 25.65 15.54
N SER A 18 2.49 24.39 15.64
CA SER A 18 3.88 23.99 15.43
C SER A 18 4.34 24.16 13.97
N ARG A 19 5.61 24.55 13.80
CA ARG A 19 6.24 24.63 12.47
C ARG A 19 6.29 23.25 11.80
N ALA A 20 6.54 22.19 12.58
CA ALA A 20 6.64 20.84 12.10
C ALA A 20 5.33 20.34 11.44
N PHE A 21 4.17 20.63 12.05
CA PHE A 21 2.87 20.31 11.47
C PHE A 21 2.62 21.04 10.15
N LYS A 22 2.92 22.35 10.11
CA LYS A 22 2.78 23.17 8.90
C LYS A 22 3.69 22.68 7.76
N ILE A 23 4.96 22.36 8.08
CA ILE A 23 5.91 21.81 7.12
C ILE A 23 5.43 20.44 6.62
N GLY A 24 4.98 19.56 7.51
CA GLY A 24 4.43 18.25 7.13
C GLY A 24 3.20 18.37 6.23
N LEU A 25 2.33 19.35 6.49
CA LEU A 25 1.18 19.63 5.64
C LEU A 25 1.62 20.06 4.22
N VAL A 26 2.59 20.98 4.13
CA VAL A 26 3.11 21.50 2.84
C VAL A 26 3.86 20.41 2.07
N ILE A 27 4.71 19.62 2.73
CA ILE A 27 5.42 18.49 2.10
C ILE A 27 4.42 17.47 1.56
N GLY A 28 3.36 17.18 2.33
CA GLY A 28 2.31 16.29 1.88
C GLY A 28 1.58 16.84 0.65
N ILE A 29 1.23 18.11 0.62
CA ILE A 29 0.61 18.76 -0.54
C ILE A 29 1.52 18.65 -1.77
N ALA A 30 2.81 18.93 -1.63
CA ALA A 30 3.79 18.77 -2.71
C ALA A 30 3.92 17.31 -3.16
N GLY A 31 3.94 16.36 -2.21
CA GLY A 31 3.93 14.92 -2.49
C GLY A 31 2.68 14.47 -3.23
N VAL A 32 1.51 15.00 -2.88
CA VAL A 32 0.25 14.77 -3.60
C VAL A 32 0.36 15.22 -5.05
N ALA A 33 0.83 16.43 -5.26
CA ALA A 33 0.96 17.00 -6.61
C ALA A 33 1.93 16.17 -7.49
N LEU A 34 3.02 15.67 -6.89
CA LEU A 34 3.96 14.75 -7.53
C LEU A 34 3.33 13.38 -7.80
N ALA A 35 2.62 12.79 -6.83
CA ALA A 35 2.01 11.47 -6.97
C ALA A 35 0.89 11.45 -8.02
N VAL A 36 0.13 12.54 -8.17
CA VAL A 36 -0.88 12.70 -9.22
C VAL A 36 -0.25 12.70 -10.63
N LYS A 37 0.99 13.16 -10.75
CA LYS A 37 1.76 13.15 -12.01
C LYS A 37 2.65 11.93 -12.18
N ALA A 38 2.95 11.20 -11.11
CA ALA A 38 3.85 10.05 -11.12
C ALA A 38 3.41 8.89 -12.04
N PRO A 39 2.13 8.53 -12.22
CA PRO A 39 1.73 7.49 -13.16
C PRO A 39 2.18 7.76 -14.60
N GLN A 40 2.23 9.02 -15.01
CA GLN A 40 2.73 9.41 -16.33
C GLN A 40 4.26 9.25 -16.45
N LEU A 41 5.00 9.39 -15.33
CA LEU A 41 6.45 9.29 -15.30
C LEU A 41 6.94 7.84 -15.04
N VAL A 42 6.19 7.10 -14.25
CA VAL A 42 6.57 5.75 -13.75
C VAL A 42 5.99 4.64 -14.62
N GLY A 43 4.86 4.85 -15.31
CA GLY A 43 4.22 3.87 -16.18
C GLY A 43 5.18 3.30 -17.23
N ASN A 44 6.06 4.12 -17.78
CA ASN A 44 7.09 3.68 -18.74
C ASN A 44 8.25 2.89 -18.10
N ALA A 45 8.45 2.97 -16.79
CA ALA A 45 9.53 2.28 -16.09
C ALA A 45 9.07 0.94 -15.47
N LEU A 46 7.81 0.88 -14.99
CA LEU A 46 7.24 -0.35 -14.40
C LEU A 46 6.79 -1.37 -15.45
N ASN A 47 6.49 -0.94 -16.68
CA ASN A 47 6.16 -1.84 -17.79
C ASN A 47 7.34 -2.74 -18.25
N ARG A 48 8.51 -2.64 -17.63
CA ARG A 48 9.68 -3.49 -17.92
C ARG A 48 9.87 -4.68 -16.97
N VAL A 49 8.97 -4.90 -16.03
CA VAL A 49 9.01 -6.11 -15.20
C VAL A 49 8.47 -7.26 -16.02
N SER A 50 9.31 -8.25 -16.33
CA SER A 50 8.91 -9.49 -17.01
C SER A 50 7.76 -10.15 -16.27
N HIS A 51 6.58 -10.14 -16.87
CA HIS A 51 5.40 -10.75 -16.28
C HIS A 51 5.31 -12.20 -16.74
N SER A 52 5.07 -13.10 -15.79
CA SER A 52 4.86 -14.52 -16.09
C SER A 52 3.47 -14.73 -16.69
N ILE A 53 3.41 -15.41 -17.84
CA ILE A 53 2.17 -15.71 -18.56
C ILE A 53 2.04 -17.22 -18.83
N ILE A 54 0.80 -17.69 -18.91
CA ILE A 54 0.45 -19.01 -19.40
C ILE A 54 0.03 -18.87 -20.86
N LEU A 55 0.63 -19.65 -21.75
CA LEU A 55 0.29 -19.62 -23.16
C LEU A 55 -0.57 -20.82 -23.53
N ALA A 56 -1.74 -20.56 -24.12
CA ALA A 56 -2.68 -21.60 -24.55
C ALA A 56 -2.99 -21.53 -26.06
N GLY A 57 -3.12 -22.68 -26.71
CA GLY A 57 -3.45 -22.74 -28.14
C GLY A 57 -3.04 -24.06 -28.78
N ALA A 58 -3.14 -24.13 -30.11
CA ALA A 58 -2.68 -25.30 -30.88
C ALA A 58 -1.14 -25.42 -30.83
N PRO A 59 -0.57 -26.64 -30.75
CA PRO A 59 0.88 -26.84 -30.56
C PRO A 59 1.73 -26.13 -31.63
N SER A 60 1.29 -26.10 -32.88
CA SER A 60 1.99 -25.43 -33.99
C SER A 60 2.10 -23.90 -33.84
N ILE A 61 1.14 -23.30 -33.13
CA ILE A 61 1.05 -21.84 -32.92
C ILE A 61 1.75 -21.46 -31.65
N ILE A 62 1.56 -22.25 -30.59
CA ILE A 62 2.13 -21.99 -29.25
C ILE A 62 3.65 -21.90 -29.29
N ASP A 63 4.33 -22.83 -30.00
CA ASP A 63 5.79 -22.83 -30.08
C ASP A 63 6.34 -21.54 -30.73
N ARG A 64 5.68 -21.07 -31.79
CA ARG A 64 6.05 -19.81 -32.45
C ARG A 64 5.69 -18.58 -31.66
N ALA A 65 4.47 -18.53 -31.11
CA ALA A 65 4.03 -17.42 -30.23
C ALA A 65 4.89 -17.32 -28.99
N GLY A 66 5.25 -18.47 -28.38
CA GLY A 66 6.10 -18.53 -27.21
C GLY A 66 7.49 -17.94 -27.45
N LYS A 67 8.12 -18.25 -28.60
CA LYS A 67 9.43 -17.66 -28.94
C LYS A 67 9.38 -16.17 -29.16
N LEU A 68 8.27 -15.62 -29.64
CA LEU A 68 8.09 -14.19 -29.85
C LEU A 68 7.79 -13.46 -28.54
N LEU A 69 6.88 -13.99 -27.74
CA LEU A 69 6.47 -13.41 -26.45
C LEU A 69 7.54 -13.56 -25.36
N ALA A 70 8.46 -14.52 -25.46
CA ALA A 70 9.55 -14.72 -24.49
C ALA A 70 10.54 -13.54 -24.42
N LYS A 71 10.45 -12.55 -25.32
CA LYS A 71 11.25 -11.34 -25.28
C LYS A 71 10.82 -10.40 -24.16
N ASP A 72 9.52 -10.29 -23.93
CA ASP A 72 8.92 -9.31 -23.03
C ASP A 72 8.16 -9.98 -21.86
N PHE A 73 7.89 -11.30 -21.96
CA PHE A 73 7.17 -12.08 -20.95
C PHE A 73 7.94 -13.33 -20.53
N GLN A 74 7.81 -13.73 -19.28
CA GLN A 74 8.27 -15.04 -18.81
C GLN A 74 7.14 -16.05 -19.00
N ILE A 75 7.37 -17.12 -19.72
CA ILE A 75 6.37 -18.16 -19.96
C ILE A 75 6.45 -19.18 -18.82
N ASP A 76 5.40 -19.26 -18.00
CA ASP A 76 5.30 -20.16 -16.86
C ASP A 76 4.95 -21.59 -17.31
N SER A 77 3.98 -21.71 -18.21
CA SER A 77 3.54 -23.01 -18.74
C SER A 77 2.86 -22.88 -20.10
N PHE A 78 2.81 -24.01 -20.80
CA PHE A 78 2.05 -24.15 -22.05
C PHE A 78 0.89 -25.10 -21.81
N THR A 79 -0.30 -24.78 -22.35
CA THR A 79 -1.46 -25.68 -22.34
C THR A 79 -2.10 -25.79 -23.71
N ASN A 80 -2.46 -27.01 -24.09
CA ASN A 80 -3.20 -27.26 -25.34
C ASN A 80 -4.72 -27.16 -25.12
N ASP A 81 -5.17 -27.11 -23.88
CA ASP A 81 -6.58 -27.00 -23.54
C ASP A 81 -7.03 -25.53 -23.56
N THR A 82 -7.60 -25.13 -24.70
CA THR A 82 -8.17 -23.79 -24.89
C THR A 82 -9.59 -23.67 -24.33
N ASN A 83 -10.17 -24.76 -23.83
CA ASN A 83 -11.54 -24.80 -23.29
C ASN A 83 -11.58 -24.87 -21.76
N ALA A 84 -10.44 -25.09 -21.11
CA ALA A 84 -10.35 -25.01 -19.65
C ALA A 84 -10.80 -23.62 -19.16
N PRO A 85 -11.58 -23.53 -18.06
CA PRO A 85 -11.99 -22.23 -17.53
C PRO A 85 -10.75 -21.43 -17.11
N PRO A 86 -10.54 -20.23 -17.71
CA PRO A 86 -9.30 -19.46 -17.49
C PRO A 86 -9.05 -19.12 -16.02
N SER A 87 -10.11 -18.93 -15.22
CA SER A 87 -10.03 -18.72 -13.78
C SER A 87 -9.37 -19.90 -13.06
N ALA A 88 -9.79 -21.13 -13.35
CA ALA A 88 -9.25 -22.33 -12.72
C ALA A 88 -7.78 -22.54 -13.07
N VAL A 89 -7.38 -22.25 -14.33
CA VAL A 89 -6.00 -22.36 -14.78
C VAL A 89 -5.12 -21.32 -14.08
N LEU A 90 -5.56 -20.08 -13.98
CA LEU A 90 -4.83 -19.00 -13.30
C LEU A 90 -4.74 -19.23 -11.77
N ASP A 91 -5.80 -19.77 -11.15
CA ASP A 91 -5.79 -20.11 -9.72
C ASP A 91 -4.84 -21.26 -9.39
N ALA A 92 -4.68 -22.22 -10.34
CA ALA A 92 -3.72 -23.32 -10.21
C ALA A 92 -2.25 -22.85 -10.37
N HIS A 93 -2.01 -21.86 -11.23
CA HIS A 93 -0.68 -21.30 -11.51
C HIS A 93 -0.52 -19.91 -10.87
N ARG A 94 -0.38 -19.89 -9.55
CA ARG A 94 -0.36 -18.64 -8.74
C ARG A 94 0.75 -17.65 -9.09
N ASN A 95 1.76 -18.06 -9.84
CA ASN A 95 2.86 -17.20 -10.29
C ASN A 95 2.57 -16.51 -11.62
N ALA A 96 1.58 -17.00 -12.37
CA ALA A 96 1.21 -16.43 -13.65
C ALA A 96 0.23 -15.27 -13.49
N GLY A 97 0.57 -14.13 -14.06
CA GLY A 97 -0.28 -12.92 -14.02
C GLY A 97 -1.42 -12.98 -15.04
N ALA A 98 -1.24 -13.71 -16.16
CA ALA A 98 -2.23 -13.82 -17.22
C ALA A 98 -2.14 -15.14 -17.97
N MET A 99 -3.27 -15.53 -18.60
CA MET A 99 -3.38 -16.60 -19.58
C MET A 99 -3.67 -15.98 -20.93
N VAL A 100 -2.82 -16.25 -21.91
CA VAL A 100 -2.91 -15.77 -23.30
C VAL A 100 -3.32 -16.92 -24.19
N ILE A 101 -4.53 -16.88 -24.75
CA ILE A 101 -5.04 -17.89 -25.66
C ILE A 101 -4.88 -17.39 -27.09
N VAL A 102 -4.04 -18.07 -27.89
CA VAL A 102 -3.82 -17.76 -29.29
C VAL A 102 -4.54 -18.79 -30.15
N ARG A 103 -5.49 -18.33 -30.95
CA ARG A 103 -6.26 -19.19 -31.87
C ARG A 103 -6.02 -18.76 -33.31
N GLN A 104 -5.96 -19.74 -34.23
CA GLN A 104 -5.97 -19.45 -35.64
C GLN A 104 -7.38 -19.04 -36.09
N ALA A 105 -7.46 -17.93 -36.80
CA ALA A 105 -8.68 -17.43 -37.42
C ALA A 105 -8.68 -17.78 -38.93
N GLN A 106 -9.76 -17.45 -39.64
CA GLN A 106 -9.81 -17.59 -41.09
C GLN A 106 -8.74 -16.74 -41.78
N HIS A 107 -8.42 -15.60 -41.17
CA HIS A 107 -7.36 -14.68 -41.58
C HIS A 107 -6.49 -14.36 -40.35
N GLY A 108 -5.27 -14.93 -40.29
CA GLY A 108 -4.31 -14.66 -39.23
C GLY A 108 -4.62 -15.33 -37.90
N ILE A 109 -4.46 -14.60 -36.81
CA ILE A 109 -4.67 -15.07 -35.44
C ILE A 109 -5.64 -14.18 -34.68
N THR A 110 -6.32 -14.76 -33.66
CA THR A 110 -7.07 -14.05 -32.65
C THR A 110 -6.44 -14.33 -31.29
N VAL A 111 -6.36 -13.32 -30.44
CA VAL A 111 -5.74 -13.42 -29.13
C VAL A 111 -6.75 -13.03 -28.05
N ASN A 112 -7.01 -13.94 -27.12
CA ASN A 112 -7.80 -13.65 -25.93
C ASN A 112 -6.87 -13.68 -24.72
N VAL A 113 -6.84 -12.61 -23.97
CA VAL A 113 -6.04 -12.48 -22.75
C VAL A 113 -6.95 -12.49 -21.54
N TYR A 114 -6.71 -13.42 -20.64
CA TYR A 114 -7.41 -13.55 -19.37
C TYR A 114 -6.44 -13.26 -18.25
N ALA A 115 -6.78 -12.34 -17.36
CA ALA A 115 -5.96 -12.01 -16.22
C ALA A 115 -6.84 -11.67 -15.02
N HIS A 116 -6.37 -11.94 -13.80
CA HIS A 116 -6.99 -11.42 -12.58
C HIS A 116 -6.88 -9.91 -12.54
N ASP A 117 -5.81 -9.39 -13.11
CA ASP A 117 -5.51 -7.99 -13.22
C ASP A 117 -4.97 -7.66 -14.61
N LEU A 118 -5.77 -6.95 -15.37
CA LEU A 118 -5.45 -6.60 -16.76
C LEU A 118 -4.28 -5.62 -16.90
N SER A 119 -3.89 -4.92 -15.83
CA SER A 119 -2.73 -4.03 -15.84
C SER A 119 -1.39 -4.78 -15.90
N PHE A 120 -1.39 -6.09 -15.65
CA PHE A 120 -0.20 -6.94 -15.82
C PHE A 120 0.20 -7.18 -17.27
N VAL A 121 -0.72 -6.97 -18.21
CA VAL A 121 -0.50 -7.33 -19.60
C VAL A 121 -0.77 -6.14 -20.50
N SER A 122 0.28 -5.61 -21.09
CA SER A 122 0.15 -4.60 -22.13
C SER A 122 -0.36 -5.25 -23.42
N ALA A 123 -1.60 -4.94 -23.81
CA ALA A 123 -2.17 -5.37 -25.07
C ALA A 123 -1.30 -4.94 -26.26
N ASP A 124 -0.73 -3.73 -26.21
CA ASP A 124 0.14 -3.19 -27.27
C ASP A 124 1.45 -3.99 -27.39
N THR A 125 2.00 -4.49 -26.28
CA THR A 125 3.19 -5.34 -26.29
C THR A 125 2.88 -6.69 -26.94
N ILE A 126 1.78 -7.36 -26.52
CA ILE A 126 1.36 -8.62 -27.13
C ILE A 126 1.05 -8.44 -28.62
N LYS A 127 0.36 -7.36 -28.98
CA LYS A 127 0.04 -7.03 -30.38
C LYS A 127 1.31 -6.91 -31.20
N ARG A 128 2.26 -6.07 -30.74
CA ARG A 128 3.54 -5.85 -31.42
C ARG A 128 4.33 -7.15 -31.62
N ASP A 129 4.41 -7.99 -30.59
CA ASP A 129 5.21 -9.20 -30.60
C ASP A 129 4.58 -10.30 -31.47
N LEU A 130 3.26 -10.32 -31.61
CA LEU A 130 2.54 -11.31 -32.42
C LEU A 130 2.27 -10.90 -33.87
N ILE A 131 2.54 -9.64 -34.27
CA ILE A 131 2.45 -9.21 -35.68
C ILE A 131 3.21 -10.16 -36.64
N PRO A 132 4.48 -10.56 -36.36
CA PRO A 132 5.20 -11.46 -37.27
C PRO A 132 4.52 -12.81 -37.43
N LEU A 133 3.88 -13.34 -36.39
CA LEU A 133 3.12 -14.60 -36.46
C LEU A 133 1.84 -14.42 -37.26
N ASN A 134 1.13 -13.31 -37.08
CA ASN A 134 -0.07 -12.98 -37.83
C ASN A 134 0.21 -12.90 -39.32
N VAL A 135 1.27 -12.19 -39.71
CA VAL A 135 1.73 -12.07 -41.09
C VAL A 135 2.13 -13.44 -41.70
N ALA A 136 2.84 -14.27 -40.91
CA ALA A 136 3.33 -15.58 -41.39
C ALA A 136 2.21 -16.61 -41.63
N LEU A 137 1.06 -16.45 -40.98
CA LEU A 137 -0.08 -17.38 -41.10
C LEU A 137 -1.09 -16.96 -42.18
N GLU A 138 -0.97 -15.75 -42.68
CA GLU A 138 -1.86 -15.22 -43.71
C GLU A 138 -1.18 -15.31 -45.09
N THR A 139 -1.53 -16.34 -45.87
CA THR A 139 -0.87 -16.68 -47.15
C THR A 139 -1.58 -16.14 -48.39
N SER A 140 -2.57 -15.27 -48.31
CA SER A 140 -3.31 -14.76 -49.48
C SER A 140 -3.23 -13.27 -49.68
N SER A 141 -2.57 -12.86 -50.72
CA SER A 141 -2.21 -11.53 -51.14
C SER A 141 -3.35 -10.68 -51.69
N SER A 142 -3.52 -9.50 -51.17
CA SER A 142 -4.15 -8.37 -51.89
C SER A 142 -3.63 -7.07 -51.31
N GLU A 143 -3.38 -6.07 -52.14
CA GLU A 143 -2.66 -4.81 -51.84
C GLU A 143 -3.28 -3.88 -50.78
N ASN A 144 -4.49 -4.13 -50.31
CA ASN A 144 -5.14 -3.40 -49.20
C ASN A 144 -4.89 -4.03 -47.83
N THR A 145 -3.85 -4.81 -47.68
CA THR A 145 -3.74 -5.83 -46.65
C THR A 145 -2.79 -5.44 -45.50
N ILE A 146 -1.90 -4.45 -45.69
CA ILE A 146 -0.86 -4.11 -44.70
C ILE A 146 -1.48 -3.66 -43.39
N ASP A 147 -2.51 -2.81 -43.41
CA ASP A 147 -3.18 -2.36 -42.20
C ASP A 147 -3.91 -3.49 -41.44
N ARG A 148 -4.43 -4.47 -42.16
CA ARG A 148 -5.03 -5.69 -41.58
C ARG A 148 -4.01 -6.60 -40.92
N TYR A 149 -2.80 -6.71 -41.46
CA TYR A 149 -1.74 -7.53 -40.88
C TYR A 149 -1.17 -6.93 -39.62
N MET A 150 -1.20 -5.61 -39.52
CA MET A 150 -0.75 -4.86 -38.32
C MET A 150 -1.79 -4.87 -37.20
N ASP A 151 -3.03 -5.27 -37.49
CA ASP A 151 -4.10 -5.32 -36.51
C ASP A 151 -4.37 -6.75 -36.01
N VAL A 152 -3.68 -7.13 -34.94
CA VAL A 152 -3.97 -8.37 -34.22
C VAL A 152 -5.15 -8.11 -33.29
N PRO A 153 -6.33 -8.73 -33.49
CA PRO A 153 -7.48 -8.56 -32.63
C PRO A 153 -7.20 -9.17 -31.24
N ILE A 154 -7.11 -8.34 -30.25
CA ILE A 154 -6.88 -8.74 -28.84
C ILE A 154 -8.13 -8.43 -28.04
N ALA A 155 -8.72 -9.45 -27.43
CA ALA A 155 -9.79 -9.31 -26.46
C ALA A 155 -9.23 -9.49 -25.04
N LEU A 156 -9.35 -8.46 -24.21
CA LEU A 156 -8.94 -8.48 -22.81
C LEU A 156 -10.13 -8.88 -21.93
N HIS A 157 -9.98 -9.93 -21.18
CA HIS A 157 -10.99 -10.42 -20.25
C HIS A 157 -10.46 -10.38 -18.81
N SER A 158 -11.12 -9.62 -17.94
CA SER A 158 -10.85 -9.69 -16.51
C SER A 158 -11.51 -10.95 -15.92
N VAL A 159 -10.72 -11.77 -15.27
CA VAL A 159 -11.20 -12.93 -14.50
C VAL A 159 -11.65 -12.48 -13.11
N SER A 160 -11.16 -11.33 -12.64
CA SER A 160 -11.61 -10.70 -11.39
C SER A 160 -12.84 -9.84 -11.66
N SER A 161 -13.90 -10.04 -10.87
CA SER A 161 -15.15 -9.27 -10.98
C SER A 161 -15.05 -7.83 -10.48
N LYS A 162 -13.88 -7.38 -9.98
CA LYS A 162 -13.74 -6.05 -9.35
C LYS A 162 -13.69 -4.92 -10.38
N PHE A 163 -13.05 -5.13 -11.54
CA PHE A 163 -12.90 -4.10 -12.56
C PHE A 163 -13.44 -4.58 -13.90
N ALA A 164 -14.31 -3.78 -14.50
CA ALA A 164 -14.95 -4.12 -15.77
C ALA A 164 -14.03 -3.93 -16.99
N THR A 165 -13.00 -3.06 -16.89
CA THR A 165 -12.09 -2.72 -17.99
C THR A 165 -10.65 -2.59 -17.51
N ALA A 166 -9.68 -2.79 -18.41
CA ALA A 166 -8.25 -2.61 -18.12
C ALA A 166 -7.95 -1.19 -17.62
N GLY A 167 -8.52 -0.17 -18.25
CA GLY A 167 -8.32 1.22 -17.83
C GLY A 167 -8.85 1.51 -16.42
N ALA A 168 -9.94 0.85 -16.02
CA ALA A 168 -10.45 0.97 -14.65
C ALA A 168 -9.51 0.27 -13.63
N ALA A 169 -8.93 -0.86 -14.01
CA ALA A 169 -7.94 -1.56 -13.18
C ALA A 169 -6.66 -0.74 -12.98
N ASP A 170 -6.11 -0.16 -14.06
CA ASP A 170 -4.93 0.69 -14.01
C ASP A 170 -5.16 1.95 -13.18
N ALA A 171 -6.33 2.57 -13.36
CA ALA A 171 -6.73 3.73 -12.58
C ALA A 171 -6.84 3.39 -11.09
N ALA A 172 -7.47 2.27 -10.74
CA ALA A 172 -7.59 1.81 -9.36
C ALA A 172 -6.23 1.48 -8.72
N LYS A 173 -5.32 0.85 -9.47
CA LYS A 173 -3.93 0.64 -9.02
C LYS A 173 -3.21 1.95 -8.78
N GLY A 174 -3.25 2.88 -9.73
CA GLY A 174 -2.64 4.19 -9.57
C GLY A 174 -3.13 4.92 -8.32
N LEU A 175 -4.44 4.87 -8.05
CA LEU A 175 -5.02 5.40 -6.83
C LEU A 175 -4.52 4.64 -5.59
N ALA A 176 -4.51 3.31 -5.62
CA ALA A 176 -4.06 2.50 -4.50
C ALA A 176 -2.59 2.77 -4.16
N TYR A 177 -1.70 2.93 -5.17
CA TYR A 177 -0.31 3.37 -4.96
C TYR A 177 -0.23 4.73 -4.28
N ALA A 178 -0.99 5.72 -4.76
CA ALA A 178 -0.99 7.05 -4.20
C ALA A 178 -1.49 7.05 -2.74
N LEU A 179 -2.62 6.41 -2.48
CA LEU A 179 -3.19 6.31 -1.14
C LEU A 179 -2.29 5.53 -0.18
N LEU A 180 -1.65 4.44 -0.64
CA LEU A 180 -0.67 3.67 0.12
C LEU A 180 0.53 4.54 0.51
N PHE A 181 1.05 5.32 -0.44
CA PHE A 181 2.15 6.24 -0.19
C PHE A 181 1.76 7.31 0.85
N PHE A 182 0.55 7.90 0.72
CA PHE A 182 0.04 8.86 1.71
C PHE A 182 -0.14 8.25 3.09
N LEU A 183 -0.69 7.06 3.15
CA LEU A 183 -0.84 6.31 4.39
C LEU A 183 0.53 6.12 5.05
N TYR A 184 1.51 5.63 4.30
CA TYR A 184 2.88 5.41 4.77
C TYR A 184 3.53 6.69 5.29
N VAL A 185 3.57 7.74 4.47
CA VAL A 185 4.20 9.02 4.82
C VAL A 185 3.52 9.66 6.00
N SER A 186 2.18 9.67 6.03
CA SER A 186 1.42 10.27 7.13
C SER A 186 1.67 9.55 8.45
N ILE A 187 1.62 8.22 8.46
CA ILE A 187 1.87 7.43 9.68
C ILE A 187 3.29 7.66 10.18
N LEU A 188 4.30 7.60 9.30
CA LEU A 188 5.70 7.80 9.69
C LEU A 188 5.97 9.20 10.22
N LEU A 189 5.60 10.24 9.48
CA LEU A 189 5.85 11.63 9.88
C LEU A 189 5.20 11.94 11.23
N ASN A 190 3.94 11.58 11.40
CA ASN A 190 3.24 11.86 12.65
C ASN A 190 3.78 11.03 13.83
N SER A 191 4.21 9.78 13.61
CA SER A 191 4.86 8.96 14.64
C SER A 191 6.22 9.54 15.04
N GLN A 192 7.03 10.04 14.10
CA GLN A 192 8.27 10.74 14.36
C GLN A 192 8.05 12.03 15.18
N LEU A 193 7.01 12.80 14.87
CA LEU A 193 6.65 14.00 15.63
C LEU A 193 6.27 13.68 17.08
N ILE A 194 5.59 12.55 17.33
CA ILE A 194 5.31 12.08 18.70
C ILE A 194 6.61 11.72 19.39
N MET A 195 7.49 10.98 18.72
CA MET A 195 8.79 10.59 19.26
C MET A 195 9.60 11.80 19.71
N THR A 196 9.73 12.82 18.87
CA THR A 196 10.43 14.07 19.18
C THR A 196 9.76 14.80 20.33
N SER A 197 8.44 14.94 20.32
CA SER A 197 7.69 15.62 21.40
C SER A 197 7.89 14.96 22.77
N VAL A 198 7.88 13.63 22.82
CA VAL A 198 8.09 12.88 24.08
C VAL A 198 9.53 13.07 24.59
N ALA A 199 10.52 13.02 23.70
CA ALA A 199 11.91 13.21 24.08
C ALA A 199 12.20 14.65 24.56
N GLU A 200 11.67 15.65 23.86
CA GLU A 200 11.79 17.06 24.26
C GLU A 200 11.21 17.32 25.64
N GLU A 201 10.05 16.77 25.96
CA GLU A 201 9.43 16.91 27.28
C GLU A 201 10.27 16.28 28.38
N LYS A 202 10.81 15.08 28.12
CA LYS A 202 11.69 14.42 29.09
C LYS A 202 12.97 15.21 29.36
N THR A 203 13.59 15.75 28.30
CA THR A 203 14.85 16.49 28.41
C THR A 203 14.67 17.87 29.07
N SER A 204 13.50 18.48 28.93
CA SER A 204 13.19 19.81 29.47
C SER A 204 12.75 19.81 30.96
N ARG A 205 12.79 18.67 31.66
CA ARG A 205 12.30 18.49 33.05
C ARG A 205 10.82 18.83 33.26
N ILE A 206 10.09 19.20 32.23
CA ILE A 206 8.63 19.40 32.27
C ILE A 206 7.93 18.07 32.59
N ALA A 207 8.56 16.96 32.25
CA ALA A 207 8.08 15.62 32.57
C ALA A 207 7.84 15.40 34.06
N GLU A 208 8.72 15.94 34.94
CA GLU A 208 8.57 15.80 36.42
C GLU A 208 7.31 16.48 36.91
N LEU A 209 7.01 17.69 36.41
CA LEU A 209 5.81 18.44 36.77
C LEU A 209 4.54 17.77 36.18
N LEU A 210 4.60 17.25 34.94
CA LEU A 210 3.47 16.60 34.30
C LEU A 210 3.12 15.27 34.96
N VAL A 211 4.12 14.46 35.32
CA VAL A 211 3.91 13.17 35.98
C VAL A 211 3.43 13.35 37.43
N ALA A 212 3.76 14.46 38.06
CA ALA A 212 3.23 14.81 39.39
C ALA A 212 1.76 15.26 39.36
N SER A 213 1.28 15.78 38.22
CA SER A 213 -0.07 16.34 38.08
C SER A 213 -1.05 15.45 37.34
N VAL A 214 -0.57 14.57 36.43
CA VAL A 214 -1.41 13.73 35.58
C VAL A 214 -0.83 12.29 35.50
N HIS A 215 -1.70 11.30 35.50
CA HIS A 215 -1.25 9.92 35.40
C HIS A 215 -0.50 9.68 34.06
N PRO A 216 0.71 9.04 34.05
CA PRO A 216 1.55 8.90 32.87
C PRO A 216 0.86 8.22 31.66
N SER A 217 -0.02 7.26 31.92
CA SER A 217 -0.78 6.58 30.85
C SER A 217 -1.83 7.51 30.23
N ALA A 218 -2.47 8.38 31.01
CA ALA A 218 -3.42 9.36 30.50
C ALA A 218 -2.71 10.44 29.65
N LEU A 219 -1.50 10.85 30.07
CA LEU A 219 -0.68 11.77 29.31
C LEU A 219 -0.27 11.18 27.95
N LEU A 220 0.24 9.94 27.93
CA LEU A 220 0.60 9.24 26.72
C LEU A 220 -0.60 9.04 25.78
N ALA A 221 -1.72 8.54 26.32
CA ALA A 221 -2.95 8.33 25.55
C ALA A 221 -3.48 9.64 24.98
N GLY A 222 -3.50 10.72 25.77
CA GLY A 222 -3.93 12.04 25.32
C GLY A 222 -3.10 12.58 24.16
N LYS A 223 -1.76 12.39 24.21
CA LYS A 223 -0.85 12.76 23.12
C LYS A 223 -1.10 11.99 21.85
N ILE A 224 -1.26 10.67 21.97
CA ILE A 224 -1.48 9.80 20.81
C ILE A 224 -2.83 10.13 20.15
N VAL A 225 -3.88 10.32 20.95
CA VAL A 225 -5.22 10.66 20.44
C VAL A 225 -5.24 12.06 19.80
N ALA A 226 -4.64 13.08 20.44
CA ALA A 226 -4.53 14.41 19.86
C ALA A 226 -3.81 14.39 18.51
N ALA A 227 -2.72 13.66 18.43
CA ALA A 227 -1.96 13.53 17.19
C ALA A 227 -2.70 12.69 16.13
N ALA A 228 -3.50 11.67 16.53
CA ALA A 228 -4.38 10.91 15.64
C ALA A 228 -5.42 11.82 14.97
N ILE A 229 -6.06 12.68 15.76
CA ILE A 229 -7.03 13.66 15.23
C ILE A 229 -6.36 14.55 14.19
N LEU A 230 -5.18 15.08 14.49
CA LEU A 230 -4.43 15.93 13.56
C LEU A 230 -3.98 15.18 12.30
N ALA A 231 -3.56 13.92 12.45
CA ALA A 231 -3.17 13.09 11.32
C ALA A 231 -4.37 12.81 10.39
N VAL A 232 -5.56 12.59 10.93
CA VAL A 232 -6.81 12.46 10.14
C VAL A 232 -7.14 13.77 9.42
N ILE A 233 -7.06 14.91 10.11
CA ILE A 233 -7.29 16.24 9.51
C ILE A 233 -6.29 16.49 8.38
N GLN A 234 -5.01 16.20 8.62
CA GLN A 234 -3.94 16.35 7.63
C GLN A 234 -4.19 15.48 6.39
N MET A 235 -4.61 14.23 6.60
CA MET A 235 -4.94 13.33 5.52
C MET A 235 -6.16 13.78 4.73
N ALA A 236 -7.21 14.23 5.41
CA ALA A 236 -8.38 14.81 4.75
C ALA A 236 -8.00 16.04 3.90
N ALA A 237 -7.11 16.90 4.40
CA ALA A 237 -6.59 18.03 3.65
C ALA A 237 -5.81 17.59 2.40
N TRP A 238 -4.97 16.56 2.49
CA TRP A 238 -4.23 16.03 1.35
C TRP A 238 -5.15 15.42 0.29
N LEU A 239 -6.16 14.65 0.72
CA LEU A 239 -7.17 14.10 -0.18
C LEU A 239 -8.00 15.19 -0.86
N ALA A 240 -8.35 16.25 -0.13
CA ALA A 240 -9.04 17.41 -0.70
C ALA A 240 -8.17 18.10 -1.77
N VAL A 241 -6.89 18.33 -1.48
CA VAL A 241 -5.94 18.88 -2.46
C VAL A 241 -5.80 17.98 -3.68
N ALA A 242 -5.68 16.65 -3.47
CA ALA A 242 -5.65 15.67 -4.55
C ALA A 242 -6.87 15.79 -5.46
N TYR A 243 -8.04 15.92 -4.86
CA TYR A 243 -9.31 16.11 -5.59
C TYR A 243 -9.34 17.40 -6.41
N PHE A 244 -8.91 18.53 -5.83
CA PHE A 244 -8.90 19.82 -6.53
C PHE A 244 -7.82 19.88 -7.62
N VAL A 245 -6.61 19.41 -7.35
CA VAL A 245 -5.51 19.42 -8.33
C VAL A 245 -5.80 18.51 -9.51
N SER A 246 -6.52 17.43 -9.32
CA SER A 246 -6.91 16.52 -10.39
C SER A 246 -7.94 17.12 -11.38
N GLY A 247 -8.67 18.17 -10.96
CA GLY A 247 -9.57 18.91 -11.83
C GLY A 247 -8.85 19.95 -12.72
N ILE A 248 -7.56 20.24 -12.42
CA ILE A 248 -6.77 21.24 -13.14
C ILE A 248 -5.79 20.52 -14.09
N GLY A 249 -6.23 20.13 -15.27
CA GLY A 249 -5.29 19.69 -16.31
C GLY A 249 -5.49 18.31 -16.92
N GLY A 250 -6.68 17.71 -16.84
CA GLY A 250 -7.00 16.48 -17.55
C GLY A 250 -7.93 15.53 -16.80
N PRO A 251 -8.36 14.42 -17.41
CA PRO A 251 -9.31 13.47 -16.84
C PRO A 251 -8.72 12.60 -15.71
N GLY A 252 -7.61 13.01 -15.07
CA GLY A 252 -6.74 12.15 -14.32
C GLY A 252 -7.30 11.55 -13.02
N PHE A 253 -7.58 12.34 -11.98
CA PHE A 253 -7.74 11.81 -10.61
C PHE A 253 -9.16 11.91 -10.05
N ALA A 254 -9.96 12.89 -10.49
CA ALA A 254 -11.31 13.09 -10.01
C ALA A 254 -12.26 11.92 -10.32
N PRO A 255 -12.24 11.31 -11.53
CA PRO A 255 -13.01 10.11 -11.82
C PRO A 255 -12.61 8.93 -10.92
N ILE A 256 -11.31 8.82 -10.62
CA ILE A 256 -10.73 7.73 -9.81
C ILE A 256 -11.17 7.86 -8.35
N LEU A 257 -11.13 9.06 -7.77
CA LEU A 257 -11.64 9.29 -6.42
C LEU A 257 -13.15 9.05 -6.31
N ARG A 258 -13.90 9.33 -7.37
CA ARG A 258 -15.35 9.03 -7.44
C ARG A 258 -15.63 7.52 -7.58
N SER A 259 -14.70 6.74 -8.04
CA SER A 259 -14.83 5.28 -8.14
C SER A 259 -14.59 4.55 -6.82
N LEU A 260 -14.07 5.24 -5.78
CA LEU A 260 -13.92 4.66 -4.45
C LEU A 260 -15.27 4.26 -3.88
N THR A 261 -15.41 3.01 -3.57
CA THR A 261 -16.57 2.51 -2.82
C THR A 261 -16.50 2.99 -1.37
N LEU A 262 -17.65 3.06 -0.72
CA LEU A 262 -17.71 3.36 0.72
C LEU A 262 -16.85 2.38 1.54
N ALA A 263 -16.84 1.10 1.14
CA ALA A 263 -16.05 0.06 1.82
C ALA A 263 -14.54 0.33 1.71
N GLU A 264 -14.03 0.74 0.55
CA GLU A 264 -12.62 1.11 0.35
C GLU A 264 -12.23 2.36 1.15
N THR A 265 -13.12 3.35 1.16
CA THR A 265 -12.90 4.57 1.95
C THR A 265 -12.87 4.27 3.44
N LEU A 266 -13.81 3.46 3.94
CA LEU A 266 -13.83 3.04 5.34
C LEU A 266 -12.60 2.19 5.69
N ALA A 267 -12.22 1.24 4.84
CA ALA A 267 -11.01 0.45 5.03
C ALA A 267 -9.77 1.34 5.12
N PHE A 268 -9.64 2.33 4.24
CA PHE A 268 -8.55 3.31 4.28
C PHE A 268 -8.47 4.04 5.63
N VAL A 269 -9.58 4.58 6.08
CA VAL A 269 -9.64 5.31 7.37
C VAL A 269 -9.33 4.40 8.55
N VAL A 270 -9.91 3.19 8.57
CA VAL A 270 -9.72 2.22 9.66
C VAL A 270 -8.26 1.78 9.73
N TYR A 271 -7.67 1.35 8.61
CA TYR A 271 -6.27 0.90 8.60
C TYR A 271 -5.29 2.05 8.84
N PHE A 272 -5.62 3.25 8.40
CA PHE A 272 -4.84 4.43 8.76
C PHE A 272 -4.82 4.65 10.28
N ILE A 273 -5.98 4.66 10.92
CA ILE A 273 -6.08 4.86 12.39
C ILE A 273 -5.35 3.72 13.12
N LEU A 274 -5.56 2.47 12.73
CA LEU A 274 -4.93 1.31 13.38
C LEU A 274 -3.39 1.34 13.22
N GLY A 275 -2.89 1.58 12.02
CA GLY A 275 -1.44 1.68 11.76
C GLY A 275 -0.81 2.86 12.49
N TYR A 276 -1.49 4.00 12.49
CA TYR A 276 -1.07 5.18 13.21
C TYR A 276 -0.98 4.92 14.72
N LEU A 277 -2.02 4.35 15.33
CA LEU A 277 -2.04 4.06 16.77
C LEU A 277 -0.93 3.07 17.17
N GLN A 278 -0.69 2.04 16.37
CA GLN A 278 0.38 1.08 16.62
C GLN A 278 1.75 1.74 16.60
N LEU A 279 2.07 2.44 15.50
CA LEU A 279 3.40 3.02 15.32
C LEU A 279 3.66 4.18 16.28
N SER A 280 2.72 5.10 16.44
CA SER A 280 2.88 6.21 17.37
C SER A 280 3.06 5.74 18.82
N THR A 281 2.39 4.67 19.21
CA THR A 281 2.55 4.06 20.53
C THR A 281 3.96 3.47 20.72
N ILE A 282 4.48 2.75 19.72
CA ILE A 282 5.83 2.20 19.73
C ILE A 282 6.87 3.31 19.77
N PHE A 283 6.73 4.33 18.92
CA PHE A 283 7.66 5.46 18.84
C PHE A 283 7.68 6.30 20.12
N ALA A 284 6.51 6.53 20.73
CA ALA A 284 6.41 7.24 22.00
C ALA A 284 7.06 6.47 23.16
N ALA A 285 6.83 5.15 23.22
CA ALA A 285 7.45 4.31 24.23
C ALA A 285 8.98 4.29 24.08
N ALA A 286 9.48 4.14 22.85
CA ALA A 286 10.91 4.17 22.58
C ALA A 286 11.54 5.53 22.95
N ALA A 287 10.89 6.63 22.60
CA ALA A 287 11.36 7.97 22.94
C ALA A 287 11.45 8.23 24.45
N SER A 288 10.58 7.62 25.24
CA SER A 288 10.63 7.77 26.72
C SER A 288 11.90 7.19 27.34
N LEU A 289 12.60 6.27 26.63
CA LEU A 289 13.84 5.66 27.10
C LEU A 289 15.09 6.49 26.78
N VAL A 290 14.99 7.49 25.92
CA VAL A 290 16.10 8.34 25.48
C VAL A 290 16.28 9.50 26.45
N ASN A 291 17.55 9.85 26.74
CA ASN A 291 17.88 10.94 27.67
C ASN A 291 18.36 12.21 26.96
N ARG A 292 18.68 12.12 25.67
CA ARG A 292 19.10 13.24 24.83
C ARG A 292 18.36 13.20 23.50
N THR A 293 17.92 14.35 23.01
CA THR A 293 17.27 14.44 21.70
C THR A 293 18.16 14.01 20.54
N GLU A 294 19.48 14.14 20.69
CA GLU A 294 20.49 13.72 19.69
C GLU A 294 20.48 12.20 19.48
N ASP A 295 20.13 11.42 20.51
CA ASP A 295 20.10 9.96 20.44
C ASP A 295 18.88 9.43 19.65
N LEU A 296 17.88 10.28 19.34
CA LEU A 296 16.69 9.90 18.58
C LEU A 296 17.03 9.38 17.18
N GLY A 297 18.08 9.93 16.54
CA GLY A 297 18.54 9.49 15.23
C GLY A 297 18.92 8.01 15.19
N SER A 298 19.61 7.55 16.23
CA SER A 298 20.04 6.15 16.35
C SER A 298 18.87 5.19 16.61
N LEU A 299 17.80 5.68 17.25
CA LEU A 299 16.61 4.91 17.55
C LEU A 299 15.63 4.85 16.37
N SER A 300 15.59 5.91 15.56
CA SER A 300 14.65 6.03 14.44
C SER A 300 14.87 4.94 13.39
N GLY A 301 16.12 4.66 13.03
CA GLY A 301 16.46 3.67 12.00
C GLY A 301 15.84 2.29 12.26
N PRO A 302 16.13 1.65 13.38
CA PRO A 302 15.55 0.36 13.74
C PRO A 302 14.01 0.36 13.81
N LEU A 303 13.38 1.47 14.18
CA LEU A 303 11.92 1.58 14.28
C LEU A 303 11.26 1.78 12.91
N VAL A 304 11.94 2.46 11.98
CA VAL A 304 11.42 2.73 10.63
C VAL A 304 11.57 1.52 9.73
N MET A 305 12.63 0.72 9.86
CA MET A 305 12.90 -0.43 8.98
C MET A 305 11.74 -1.42 8.84
N PRO A 306 11.05 -1.88 9.90
CA PRO A 306 9.89 -2.75 9.75
C PRO A 306 8.76 -2.11 8.92
N VAL A 307 8.59 -0.79 9.01
CA VAL A 307 7.57 -0.05 8.26
C VAL A 307 7.95 0.06 6.78
N VAL A 308 9.24 0.21 6.48
CA VAL A 308 9.76 0.17 5.11
C VAL A 308 9.53 -1.21 4.49
N PHE A 309 9.81 -2.29 5.21
CA PHE A 309 9.49 -3.65 4.74
C PHE A 309 7.99 -3.84 4.53
N ALA A 310 7.15 -3.32 5.42
CA ALA A 310 5.70 -3.36 5.26
C ALA A 310 5.25 -2.64 3.98
N LEU A 311 5.86 -1.50 3.65
CA LEU A 311 5.59 -0.77 2.41
C LEU A 311 5.96 -1.59 1.17
N PHE A 312 7.14 -2.24 1.14
CA PHE A 312 7.53 -3.08 0.01
C PHE A 312 6.58 -4.28 -0.18
N ILE A 313 6.15 -4.91 0.91
CA ILE A 313 5.16 -5.99 0.85
C ILE A 313 3.82 -5.47 0.33
N ALA A 314 3.40 -4.27 0.75
CA ALA A 314 2.16 -3.66 0.29
C ALA A 314 2.23 -3.24 -1.20
N ILE A 315 3.38 -2.76 -1.68
CA ILE A 315 3.62 -2.51 -3.11
C ILE A 315 3.52 -3.82 -3.90
N TYR A 316 4.12 -4.88 -3.40
CA TYR A 316 4.00 -6.21 -4.00
C TYR A 316 2.55 -6.72 -4.00
N ALA A 317 1.78 -6.40 -2.94
CA ALA A 317 0.37 -6.76 -2.83
C ALA A 317 -0.52 -6.10 -3.90
N LEU A 318 -0.15 -4.92 -4.40
CA LEU A 318 -0.87 -4.27 -5.51
C LEU A 318 -0.75 -5.06 -6.82
N GLY A 319 0.30 -5.85 -6.95
CA GLY A 319 0.48 -6.75 -8.08
C GLY A 319 -0.06 -8.16 -7.85
N PHE A 320 0.15 -8.70 -6.67
CA PHE A 320 -0.17 -10.10 -6.32
C PHE A 320 -1.01 -10.18 -5.04
N PRO A 321 -2.26 -9.64 -5.05
CA PRO A 321 -3.06 -9.47 -3.83
C PRO A 321 -3.44 -10.77 -3.13
N ASN A 322 -3.47 -11.88 -3.84
CA ASN A 322 -3.86 -13.19 -3.34
C ASN A 322 -2.67 -14.14 -3.14
N SER A 323 -1.43 -13.68 -3.29
CA SER A 323 -0.26 -14.52 -3.01
C SER A 323 -0.23 -14.92 -1.53
N PRO A 324 0.27 -16.12 -1.17
CA PRO A 324 0.32 -16.59 0.21
C PRO A 324 1.06 -15.62 1.14
N LEU A 325 2.16 -15.03 0.67
CA LEU A 325 2.92 -14.03 1.41
C LEU A 325 2.04 -12.83 1.80
N VAL A 326 1.29 -12.28 0.84
CA VAL A 326 0.45 -11.11 1.05
C VAL A 326 -0.75 -11.42 1.93
N VAL A 327 -1.36 -12.59 1.75
CA VAL A 327 -2.48 -13.04 2.59
C VAL A 327 -2.04 -13.18 4.05
N ILE A 328 -0.89 -13.83 4.31
CA ILE A 328 -0.38 -14.02 5.67
C ILE A 328 0.00 -12.67 6.29
N THR A 329 0.75 -11.84 5.56
CA THR A 329 1.23 -10.55 6.08
C THR A 329 0.09 -9.55 6.31
N SER A 330 -1.05 -9.70 5.64
CA SER A 330 -2.24 -8.87 5.89
C SER A 330 -2.93 -9.13 7.24
N PHE A 331 -2.47 -10.12 8.03
CA PHE A 331 -2.90 -10.35 9.41
C PHE A 331 -1.83 -9.97 10.44
N ILE A 332 -0.59 -9.69 10.02
CA ILE A 332 0.50 -9.34 10.94
C ILE A 332 0.38 -7.87 11.33
N PRO A 333 0.20 -7.53 12.62
CA PRO A 333 0.19 -6.15 13.09
C PRO A 333 1.43 -5.38 12.61
N ILE A 334 1.30 -4.06 12.45
CA ILE A 334 2.30 -3.15 11.84
C ILE A 334 2.36 -3.29 10.31
N VAL A 335 2.36 -4.50 9.76
CA VAL A 335 2.39 -4.76 8.31
C VAL A 335 0.99 -4.69 7.70
N SER A 336 0.02 -5.26 8.41
CA SER A 336 -1.39 -5.36 7.99
C SER A 336 -2.02 -4.03 7.54
N PRO A 337 -1.83 -2.89 8.23
CA PRO A 337 -2.40 -1.62 7.81
C PRO A 337 -2.04 -1.22 6.38
N PHE A 338 -0.87 -1.61 5.92
CA PHE A 338 -0.39 -1.34 4.56
C PHE A 338 -0.83 -2.42 3.57
N THR A 339 -0.62 -3.69 3.92
CA THR A 339 -0.88 -4.82 3.00
C THR A 339 -2.37 -5.09 2.80
N MET A 340 -3.18 -5.07 3.87
CA MET A 340 -4.62 -5.29 3.73
C MET A 340 -5.28 -4.12 3.01
N PHE A 341 -4.84 -2.88 3.28
CA PHE A 341 -5.31 -1.72 2.52
C PHE A 341 -5.02 -1.88 1.01
N ALA A 342 -3.78 -2.26 0.65
CA ALA A 342 -3.41 -2.49 -0.75
C ALA A 342 -4.28 -3.58 -1.40
N ARG A 343 -4.53 -4.70 -0.69
CA ARG A 343 -5.42 -5.77 -1.16
C ARG A 343 -6.85 -5.30 -1.42
N VAL A 344 -7.42 -4.56 -0.47
CA VAL A 344 -8.78 -4.00 -0.61
C VAL A 344 -8.87 -3.07 -1.81
N GLY A 345 -7.84 -2.30 -2.10
CA GLY A 345 -7.77 -1.40 -3.26
C GLY A 345 -7.87 -2.12 -4.61
N VAL A 346 -7.22 -3.29 -4.77
CA VAL A 346 -7.04 -3.93 -6.08
C VAL A 346 -7.75 -5.28 -6.23
N SER A 347 -8.25 -5.89 -5.16
CA SER A 347 -8.89 -7.21 -5.20
C SER A 347 -10.16 -7.29 -4.34
N ASN A 348 -10.97 -8.32 -4.59
CA ASN A 348 -12.11 -8.64 -3.74
C ASN A 348 -11.64 -9.45 -2.53
N VAL A 349 -11.43 -8.77 -1.40
CA VAL A 349 -11.06 -9.42 -0.14
C VAL A 349 -12.31 -9.95 0.55
N PRO A 350 -12.36 -11.24 0.95
CA PRO A 350 -13.48 -11.78 1.70
C PRO A 350 -13.72 -11.01 3.01
N ALA A 351 -14.99 -10.71 3.31
CA ALA A 351 -15.35 -9.90 4.48
C ALA A 351 -14.83 -10.47 5.81
N TRP A 352 -14.75 -11.81 5.94
CA TRP A 352 -14.19 -12.45 7.13
C TRP A 352 -12.69 -12.17 7.32
N GLN A 353 -11.90 -12.08 6.22
CA GLN A 353 -10.48 -11.73 6.30
C GLN A 353 -10.31 -10.30 6.77
N LEU A 354 -11.13 -9.38 6.25
CA LEU A 354 -11.13 -7.99 6.66
C LEU A 354 -11.48 -7.85 8.15
N ALA A 355 -12.58 -8.48 8.59
CA ALA A 355 -13.01 -8.45 9.98
C ALA A 355 -11.97 -9.06 10.93
N LEU A 356 -11.37 -10.21 10.57
CA LEU A 356 -10.33 -10.85 11.36
C LEU A 356 -9.07 -9.98 11.44
N SER A 357 -8.64 -9.39 10.33
CA SER A 357 -7.49 -8.49 10.30
C SER A 357 -7.72 -7.27 11.20
N ILE A 358 -8.90 -6.63 11.13
CA ILE A 358 -9.25 -5.51 12.00
C ILE A 358 -9.23 -5.95 13.48
N ALA A 359 -9.82 -7.09 13.81
CA ALA A 359 -9.84 -7.60 15.18
C ALA A 359 -8.42 -7.84 15.73
N ILE A 360 -7.54 -8.46 14.95
CA ILE A 360 -6.13 -8.67 15.32
C ILE A 360 -5.42 -7.33 15.52
N ASN A 361 -5.62 -6.36 14.64
CA ASN A 361 -4.99 -5.03 14.76
C ASN A 361 -5.50 -4.25 15.96
N VAL A 362 -6.80 -4.32 16.28
CA VAL A 362 -7.39 -3.70 17.49
C VAL A 362 -6.80 -4.35 18.74
N ALA A 363 -6.70 -5.68 18.78
CA ALA A 363 -6.06 -6.39 19.89
C ALA A 363 -4.58 -6.00 20.03
N ALA A 364 -3.86 -5.84 18.91
CA ALA A 364 -2.48 -5.39 18.91
C ALA A 364 -2.34 -3.93 19.43
N VAL A 365 -3.21 -3.01 19.02
CA VAL A 365 -3.23 -1.63 19.55
C VAL A 365 -3.43 -1.65 21.06
N TRP A 366 -4.38 -2.45 21.55
CA TRP A 366 -4.64 -2.57 22.99
C TRP A 366 -3.45 -3.14 23.75
N ALA A 367 -2.84 -4.23 23.26
CA ALA A 367 -1.65 -4.82 23.86
C ALA A 367 -0.46 -3.85 23.86
N LEU A 368 -0.23 -3.17 22.73
CA LEU A 368 0.82 -2.16 22.60
C LEU A 368 0.57 -0.97 23.54
N ALA A 369 -0.66 -0.52 23.73
CA ALA A 369 -0.99 0.59 24.63
C ALA A 369 -0.67 0.23 26.09
N ILE A 370 -0.98 -0.99 26.54
CA ILE A 370 -0.63 -1.47 27.87
C ILE A 370 0.90 -1.54 28.04
N LEU A 371 1.59 -2.16 27.08
CA LEU A 371 3.04 -2.33 27.13
C LEU A 371 3.74 -0.96 27.11
N ALA A 372 3.34 -0.09 26.18
CA ALA A 372 3.89 1.25 26.03
C ALA A 372 3.62 2.12 27.28
N GLY A 373 2.45 2.00 27.89
CA GLY A 373 2.14 2.71 29.14
C GLY A 373 3.09 2.34 30.27
N LYS A 374 3.43 1.04 30.41
CA LYS A 374 4.43 0.57 31.38
C LYS A 374 5.84 1.09 31.03
N VAL A 375 6.26 0.95 29.78
CA VAL A 375 7.57 1.43 29.32
C VAL A 375 7.68 2.93 29.48
N TYR A 376 6.65 3.68 29.11
CA TYR A 376 6.61 5.13 29.22
C TYR A 376 6.73 5.59 30.68
N ARG A 377 6.00 4.96 31.62
CA ARG A 377 6.09 5.26 33.06
C ARG A 377 7.50 5.05 33.61
N ILE A 378 8.12 3.91 33.26
CA ILE A 378 9.49 3.61 33.69
C ILE A 378 10.47 4.57 33.00
N GLY A 379 10.32 4.77 31.70
CA GLY A 379 11.22 5.61 30.91
C GLY A 379 11.25 7.06 31.32
N MET A 380 10.11 7.65 31.67
CA MET A 380 10.03 9.05 32.11
C MET A 380 10.69 9.31 33.47
N LEU A 381 10.78 8.30 34.34
CA LEU A 381 11.40 8.41 35.68
C LEU A 381 12.88 8.01 35.68
N LEU A 382 13.36 7.36 34.61
CA LEU A 382 14.77 6.94 34.51
C LEU A 382 15.63 8.05 33.91
N TYR A 383 16.57 8.56 34.70
CA TYR A 383 17.63 9.46 34.23
C TYR A 383 18.99 8.71 34.23
N GLY A 384 19.84 8.99 33.26
CA GLY A 384 21.16 8.40 33.10
C GLY A 384 21.29 7.48 31.92
N ARG A 385 21.99 6.35 32.07
CA ARG A 385 22.18 5.42 30.93
C ARG A 385 20.88 4.73 30.56
N PRO A 386 20.58 4.58 29.23
CA PRO A 386 19.41 3.85 28.79
C PRO A 386 19.42 2.43 29.38
N PRO A 387 18.27 1.96 29.91
CA PRO A 387 18.20 0.63 30.53
C PRO A 387 18.39 -0.47 29.48
N LYS A 388 19.08 -1.55 29.86
CA LYS A 388 19.17 -2.76 29.03
C LYS A 388 17.78 -3.40 28.92
N LEU A 389 17.49 -4.07 27.82
CA LEU A 389 16.19 -4.76 27.59
C LEU A 389 15.82 -5.71 28.73
N SER A 390 16.81 -6.40 29.32
CA SER A 390 16.60 -7.27 30.48
C SER A 390 16.13 -6.53 31.73
N GLN A 391 16.64 -5.32 31.95
CA GLN A 391 16.24 -4.46 33.09
C GLN A 391 14.84 -3.88 32.90
N LEU A 392 14.48 -3.52 31.66
CA LEU A 392 13.11 -3.12 31.32
C LEU A 392 12.12 -4.27 31.57
N TRP A 393 12.49 -5.49 31.14
CA TRP A 393 11.64 -6.65 31.33
C TRP A 393 11.42 -7.00 32.81
N SER A 394 12.48 -6.94 33.63
CA SER A 394 12.35 -7.15 35.09
C SER A 394 11.50 -6.09 35.77
N ALA A 395 11.69 -4.80 35.41
CA ALA A 395 10.91 -3.68 35.95
C ALA A 395 9.42 -3.74 35.55
N MET A 396 9.11 -4.20 34.31
CA MET A 396 7.72 -4.38 33.87
C MET A 396 7.00 -5.53 34.58
N ARG A 397 7.74 -6.53 35.11
CA ARG A 397 7.15 -7.63 35.89
C ARG A 397 6.92 -7.27 37.37
N ALA A 398 7.67 -6.32 37.89
CA ALA A 398 7.60 -5.92 39.28
C ALA A 398 6.53 -4.84 39.57
N GLY A 399 5.95 -4.24 38.55
CA GLY A 399 4.90 -3.20 38.64
C GLY A 399 3.67 -3.52 37.80
#